data_b4bb2937cb4f9796ae00f0f59a691481
#
_entry.id   b4bb2937cb4f9796ae00f0f59a691481
#
_cell.length_a   1.000
_cell.length_b   1.000
_cell.length_c   1.000
_cell.angle_alpha   90.00
_cell.angle_beta   90.00
_cell.angle_gamma   90.00
#
_symmetry.space_group_name_H-M   'P 1'
#
loop_
_entity.id
_entity.type
_entity.pdbx_description
1 polymer ?
#
loop_
_entity_poly.entity_id
_entity_poly.type
_entity_poly.pdbx_seq_one_letter_code
_entity_poly.pdbx_strand_id
1 'polypeptide(L)'
;LLQAIDGRVVTTAAGKVKIETKNAVVTRGEMNLREKILKIITDPTIAYLLLILGLAGLYFEFSTPGAILPGVLGAIALILALYAFSQLPINYAGFLLILLGIVLFIAEIKVVSHGVLTAGGLTSMVLGSLMLIDAPVPYMRISLWAILGTAGGTALFFLFVVGAGVKALRARTVTGMEGLVGEVGVVRTRLTPRGQVFLRGELWTAEAEGEVEAGETVRVTGVDGLTLHVVPVQRATATVGPVATGRSG
;
A
#
# COMPACT_ATOMS: atom_id res chain seq x y z
N LEU A 1 -11.67 -51.33 5.38
CA LEU A 1 -10.25 -51.16 5.04
C LEU A 1 -9.40 -52.26 5.70
N LEU A 2 -9.47 -52.46 7.04
CA LEU A 2 -8.66 -53.45 7.77
C LEU A 2 -8.85 -54.89 7.26
N GLN A 3 -10.08 -55.31 6.97
CA GLN A 3 -10.38 -56.60 6.35
C GLN A 3 -9.81 -56.75 4.92
N ALA A 4 -9.67 -55.64 4.17
CA ALA A 4 -9.16 -55.67 2.79
C ALA A 4 -7.63 -55.74 2.70
N ILE A 5 -6.93 -55.46 3.80
CA ILE A 5 -5.46 -55.50 3.86
C ILE A 5 -4.95 -56.69 4.68
N ASP A 6 -5.85 -57.43 5.34
CA ASP A 6 -5.49 -58.60 6.14
C ASP A 6 -4.86 -59.67 5.26
N GLY A 7 -3.77 -60.24 5.73
CA GLY A 7 -3.03 -61.27 5.03
C GLY A 7 -2.11 -60.78 3.88
N ARG A 8 -2.13 -59.48 3.53
CA ARG A 8 -1.22 -58.94 2.49
C ARG A 8 0.22 -58.89 2.96
N VAL A 9 1.12 -59.29 2.09
CA VAL A 9 2.57 -59.19 2.34
C VAL A 9 3.08 -57.87 1.73
N VAL A 10 3.63 -56.99 2.58
CA VAL A 10 4.25 -55.73 2.18
C VAL A 10 5.74 -55.81 2.36
N THR A 11 6.50 -55.31 1.41
CA THR A 11 7.95 -55.21 1.54
C THR A 11 8.30 -53.89 2.20
N THR A 12 8.85 -53.94 3.39
CA THR A 12 9.35 -52.79 4.15
C THR A 12 10.88 -52.75 4.08
N ALA A 13 11.49 -51.68 4.56
CA ALA A 13 12.95 -51.55 4.68
C ALA A 13 13.56 -52.68 5.58
N ALA A 14 12.75 -53.24 6.49
CA ALA A 14 13.16 -54.34 7.38
C ALA A 14 12.86 -55.74 6.83
N GLY A 15 12.32 -55.86 5.60
CA GLY A 15 11.98 -57.11 4.94
C GLY A 15 10.48 -57.27 4.62
N LYS A 16 10.09 -58.50 4.23
CA LYS A 16 8.69 -58.85 3.94
C LYS A 16 7.91 -59.05 5.22
N VAL A 17 6.90 -58.24 5.46
CA VAL A 17 6.01 -58.32 6.62
C VAL A 17 4.59 -58.66 6.16
N LYS A 18 3.99 -59.68 6.75
CA LYS A 18 2.58 -60.03 6.55
C LYS A 18 1.73 -59.19 7.50
N ILE A 19 0.77 -58.44 6.94
CA ILE A 19 -0.15 -57.64 7.73
C ILE A 19 -1.25 -58.49 8.32
N GLU A 20 -1.35 -58.56 9.65
CA GLU A 20 -2.38 -59.28 10.38
C GLU A 20 -3.32 -58.27 11.06
N THR A 21 -4.48 -58.02 10.46
CA THR A 21 -5.43 -57.05 10.96
C THR A 21 -6.75 -57.60 11.43
N LYS A 22 -6.93 -58.93 11.33
CA LYS A 22 -8.19 -59.62 11.67
C LYS A 22 -8.66 -59.42 13.12
N ASN A 23 -7.72 -59.30 14.05
CA ASN A 23 -7.99 -59.08 15.49
C ASN A 23 -7.38 -57.78 16.00
N ALA A 24 -7.08 -56.83 15.12
CA ALA A 24 -6.49 -55.55 15.51
C ALA A 24 -7.52 -54.69 16.28
N VAL A 25 -7.14 -54.31 17.50
CA VAL A 25 -7.93 -53.34 18.29
C VAL A 25 -7.70 -51.95 17.74
N VAL A 26 -8.74 -51.35 17.17
CA VAL A 26 -8.67 -49.98 16.67
C VAL A 26 -8.88 -49.01 17.82
N THR A 27 -7.79 -48.46 18.32
CA THR A 27 -7.83 -47.36 19.28
C THR A 27 -7.81 -46.01 18.56
N ARG A 28 -8.80 -45.17 18.80
CA ARG A 28 -8.77 -43.78 18.33
C ARG A 28 -7.90 -42.98 19.30
N GLY A 29 -6.67 -42.72 18.92
CA GLY A 29 -5.83 -41.75 19.62
C GLY A 29 -6.36 -40.34 19.36
N GLU A 30 -6.83 -39.65 20.40
CA GLU A 30 -7.12 -38.21 20.29
C GLU A 30 -5.81 -37.44 20.18
N MET A 31 -5.71 -36.58 19.15
CA MET A 31 -4.55 -35.71 18.99
C MET A 31 -4.45 -34.74 20.18
N ASN A 32 -3.26 -34.71 20.77
CA ASN A 32 -2.94 -33.73 21.81
C ASN A 32 -2.98 -32.29 21.23
N LEU A 33 -3.17 -31.27 22.09
CA LEU A 33 -3.23 -29.89 21.65
C LEU A 33 -2.02 -29.47 20.79
N ARG A 34 -0.82 -29.93 21.20
CA ARG A 34 0.42 -29.71 20.43
C ARG A 34 0.33 -30.30 19.01
N GLU A 35 -0.16 -31.53 18.89
CA GLU A 35 -0.29 -32.21 17.59
C GLU A 35 -1.32 -31.54 16.69
N LYS A 36 -2.42 -31.04 17.27
CA LYS A 36 -3.42 -30.27 16.55
C LYS A 36 -2.83 -28.97 15.98
N ILE A 37 -2.08 -28.22 16.79
CA ILE A 37 -1.41 -26.98 16.37
C ILE A 37 -0.39 -27.27 15.26
N LEU A 38 0.47 -28.28 15.44
CA LEU A 38 1.47 -28.67 14.46
C LEU A 38 0.81 -29.07 13.13
N LYS A 39 -0.27 -29.86 13.19
CA LYS A 39 -1.03 -30.26 11.99
C LYS A 39 -1.59 -29.05 11.23
N ILE A 40 -2.07 -28.03 11.94
CA ILE A 40 -2.57 -26.79 11.30
C ILE A 40 -1.42 -26.03 10.65
N ILE A 41 -0.31 -25.84 11.37
CA ILE A 41 0.84 -25.08 10.86
C ILE A 41 1.49 -25.77 9.64
N THR A 42 1.53 -27.10 9.63
CA THR A 42 2.10 -27.88 8.53
C THR A 42 1.13 -28.16 7.38
N ASP A 43 -0.09 -27.62 7.43
CA ASP A 43 -0.97 -27.59 6.25
C ASP A 43 -0.35 -26.73 5.14
N PRO A 44 -0.24 -27.24 3.89
CA PRO A 44 0.38 -26.51 2.79
C PRO A 44 -0.18 -25.12 2.56
N THR A 45 -1.50 -24.98 2.66
CA THR A 45 -2.17 -23.69 2.43
C THR A 45 -1.90 -22.72 3.59
N ILE A 46 -1.92 -23.20 4.83
CA ILE A 46 -1.60 -22.40 6.02
C ILE A 46 -0.14 -21.97 6.00
N ALA A 47 0.79 -22.87 5.68
CA ALA A 47 2.21 -22.58 5.55
C ALA A 47 2.46 -21.48 4.48
N TYR A 48 1.77 -21.57 3.34
CA TYR A 48 1.82 -20.55 2.30
C TYR A 48 1.26 -19.20 2.79
N LEU A 49 0.11 -19.19 3.44
CA LEU A 49 -0.47 -17.97 3.98
C LEU A 49 0.41 -17.31 5.04
N LEU A 50 1.06 -18.14 5.91
CA LEU A 50 2.04 -17.65 6.88
C LEU A 50 3.27 -17.04 6.19
N LEU A 51 3.74 -17.63 5.08
CA LEU A 51 4.83 -17.06 4.28
C LEU A 51 4.44 -15.68 3.73
N ILE A 52 3.29 -15.59 3.06
CA ILE A 52 2.82 -14.33 2.46
C ILE A 52 2.59 -13.26 3.55
N LEU A 53 1.96 -13.63 4.66
CA LEU A 53 1.74 -12.74 5.80
C LEU A 53 3.06 -12.27 6.41
N GLY A 54 4.03 -13.18 6.54
CA GLY A 54 5.37 -12.89 7.05
C GLY A 54 6.11 -11.90 6.16
N LEU A 55 6.13 -12.15 4.87
CA LEU A 55 6.76 -11.26 3.88
C LEU A 55 6.04 -9.90 3.80
N ALA A 56 4.71 -9.88 3.85
CA ALA A 56 3.94 -8.64 3.88
C ALA A 56 4.22 -7.83 5.15
N GLY A 57 4.27 -8.47 6.34
CA GLY A 57 4.59 -7.79 7.59
C GLY A 57 5.98 -7.15 7.58
N LEU A 58 6.99 -7.86 7.09
CA LEU A 58 8.34 -7.29 6.91
C LEU A 58 8.35 -6.16 5.87
N TYR A 59 7.61 -6.32 4.76
CA TYR A 59 7.46 -5.28 3.76
C TYR A 59 6.91 -3.98 4.36
N PHE A 60 5.86 -4.07 5.20
CA PHE A 60 5.28 -2.90 5.88
C PHE A 60 6.27 -2.24 6.83
N GLU A 61 7.05 -3.02 7.59
CA GLU A 61 8.08 -2.48 8.49
C GLU A 61 9.15 -1.70 7.73
N PHE A 62 9.63 -2.24 6.59
CA PHE A 62 10.62 -1.56 5.75
C PHE A 62 10.04 -0.33 5.02
N SER A 63 8.75 -0.35 4.69
CA SER A 63 8.09 0.75 3.98
C SER A 63 7.67 1.89 4.90
N THR A 64 7.35 1.58 6.16
CA THR A 64 6.86 2.55 7.16
C THR A 64 7.63 2.35 8.47
N PRO A 65 8.85 2.86 8.58
CA PRO A 65 9.67 2.71 9.78
C PRO A 65 8.93 3.23 11.02
N GLY A 66 8.85 2.37 12.07
CA GLY A 66 8.14 2.68 13.31
C GLY A 66 6.82 1.93 13.51
N ALA A 67 6.32 1.20 12.52
CA ALA A 67 5.16 0.33 12.65
C ALA A 67 5.57 -1.05 13.21
N ILE A 68 6.18 -1.10 14.38
CA ILE A 68 6.82 -2.29 14.99
C ILE A 68 5.91 -3.54 14.98
N LEU A 69 4.61 -3.37 15.18
CA LEU A 69 3.67 -4.48 15.32
C LEU A 69 3.57 -5.38 14.07
N PRO A 70 3.40 -4.84 12.84
CA PRO A 70 3.38 -5.66 11.62
C PRO A 70 4.68 -6.43 11.39
N GLY A 71 5.84 -5.82 11.68
CA GLY A 71 7.14 -6.45 11.54
C GLY A 71 7.32 -7.65 12.47
N VAL A 72 6.96 -7.49 13.75
CA VAL A 72 7.06 -8.57 14.74
C VAL A 72 6.12 -9.74 14.38
N LEU A 73 4.87 -9.45 14.05
CA LEU A 73 3.92 -10.48 13.62
C LEU A 73 4.37 -11.15 12.33
N GLY A 74 4.91 -10.37 11.39
CA GLY A 74 5.49 -10.87 10.15
C GLY A 74 6.67 -11.80 10.38
N ALA A 75 7.59 -11.44 11.27
CA ALA A 75 8.73 -12.28 11.63
C ALA A 75 8.30 -13.61 12.26
N ILE A 76 7.33 -13.58 13.17
CA ILE A 76 6.77 -14.81 13.78
C ILE A 76 6.13 -15.68 12.71
N ALA A 77 5.30 -15.11 11.85
CA ALA A 77 4.65 -15.83 10.75
C ALA A 77 5.68 -16.47 9.81
N LEU A 78 6.77 -15.76 9.49
CA LEU A 78 7.83 -16.27 8.64
C LEU A 78 8.58 -17.44 9.27
N ILE A 79 8.90 -17.36 10.56
CA ILE A 79 9.54 -18.47 11.29
C ILE A 79 8.64 -19.72 11.28
N LEU A 80 7.34 -19.54 11.52
CA LEU A 80 6.37 -20.65 11.47
C LEU A 80 6.24 -21.23 10.06
N ALA A 81 6.24 -20.38 9.02
CA ALA A 81 6.24 -20.84 7.63
C ALA A 81 7.49 -21.65 7.29
N LEU A 82 8.68 -21.18 7.68
CA LEU A 82 9.94 -21.90 7.46
C LEU A 82 9.95 -23.25 8.19
N TYR A 83 9.42 -23.29 9.42
CA TYR A 83 9.24 -24.55 10.13
C TYR A 83 8.31 -25.51 9.36
N ALA A 84 7.14 -25.01 8.89
CA ALA A 84 6.22 -25.82 8.11
C ALA A 84 6.87 -26.36 6.83
N PHE A 85 7.63 -25.52 6.13
CA PHE A 85 8.33 -25.90 4.91
C PHE A 85 9.44 -26.93 5.14
N SER A 86 10.02 -27.01 6.33
CA SER A 86 10.95 -28.09 6.67
C SER A 86 10.30 -29.48 6.68
N GLN A 87 8.97 -29.54 6.78
CA GLN A 87 8.18 -30.77 6.80
C GLN A 87 7.48 -31.08 5.46
N LEU A 88 7.52 -30.13 4.51
CA LEU A 88 6.83 -30.23 3.21
C LEU A 88 7.84 -30.39 2.05
N PRO A 89 7.46 -31.10 0.98
CA PRO A 89 8.28 -31.21 -0.23
C PRO A 89 8.24 -29.87 -0.99
N ILE A 90 9.10 -28.93 -0.61
CA ILE A 90 9.16 -27.62 -1.24
C ILE A 90 10.01 -27.62 -2.50
N ASN A 91 9.56 -26.86 -3.49
CA ASN A 91 10.34 -26.52 -4.66
C ASN A 91 11.04 -25.17 -4.46
N TYR A 92 12.37 -25.20 -4.38
CA TYR A 92 13.16 -23.98 -4.16
C TYR A 92 13.03 -22.95 -5.29
N ALA A 93 12.78 -23.39 -6.53
CA ALA A 93 12.55 -22.44 -7.64
C ALA A 93 11.24 -21.67 -7.43
N GLY A 94 10.17 -22.36 -6.97
CA GLY A 94 8.92 -21.69 -6.60
C GLY A 94 9.09 -20.71 -5.45
N PHE A 95 9.85 -21.09 -4.43
CA PHE A 95 10.18 -20.20 -3.31
C PHE A 95 10.95 -18.95 -3.75
N LEU A 96 11.98 -19.13 -4.59
CA LEU A 96 12.77 -18.01 -5.13
C LEU A 96 11.94 -17.08 -6.04
N LEU A 97 10.99 -17.62 -6.81
CA LEU A 97 10.06 -16.81 -7.61
C LEU A 97 9.16 -15.94 -6.71
N ILE A 98 8.68 -16.46 -5.59
CA ILE A 98 7.92 -15.64 -4.63
C ILE A 98 8.79 -14.52 -4.07
N LEU A 99 10.02 -14.84 -3.65
CA LEU A 99 10.96 -13.82 -3.16
C LEU A 99 11.28 -12.77 -4.23
N LEU A 100 11.48 -13.18 -5.48
CA LEU A 100 11.67 -12.25 -6.61
C LEU A 100 10.46 -11.34 -6.76
N GLY A 101 9.24 -11.87 -6.66
CA GLY A 101 8.01 -11.07 -6.68
C GLY A 101 8.03 -9.97 -5.61
N ILE A 102 8.41 -10.29 -4.38
CA ILE A 102 8.52 -9.31 -3.29
C ILE A 102 9.61 -8.25 -3.58
N VAL A 103 10.77 -8.68 -4.09
CA VAL A 103 11.84 -7.73 -4.48
C VAL A 103 11.35 -6.76 -5.57
N LEU A 104 10.61 -7.25 -6.56
CA LEU A 104 10.01 -6.41 -7.60
C LEU A 104 8.98 -5.43 -7.04
N PHE A 105 8.18 -5.84 -6.06
CA PHE A 105 7.24 -4.95 -5.35
C PHE A 105 7.96 -3.86 -4.55
N ILE A 106 9.06 -4.20 -3.86
CA ILE A 106 9.89 -3.21 -3.15
C ILE A 106 10.54 -2.24 -4.14
N ALA A 107 11.01 -2.76 -5.28
CA ALA A 107 11.63 -1.94 -6.32
C ALA A 107 10.63 -0.95 -6.96
N GLU A 108 9.36 -1.32 -7.12
CA GLU A 108 8.30 -0.44 -7.65
C GLU A 108 8.14 0.83 -6.83
N ILE A 109 8.30 0.77 -5.49
CA ILE A 109 8.20 1.95 -4.62
C ILE A 109 9.35 2.93 -4.87
N LYS A 110 10.53 2.40 -5.21
CA LYS A 110 11.74 3.20 -5.40
C LYS A 110 11.93 3.68 -6.84
N VAL A 111 11.44 2.90 -7.79
CA VAL A 111 11.57 3.14 -9.23
C VAL A 111 10.19 3.41 -9.80
N VAL A 112 9.97 4.58 -10.39
CA VAL A 112 8.69 4.93 -11.02
C VAL A 112 8.56 4.15 -12.34
N SER A 113 8.17 2.86 -12.24
CA SER A 113 8.04 1.97 -13.40
C SER A 113 6.64 1.95 -14.01
N HIS A 114 5.72 2.78 -13.49
CA HIS A 114 4.32 2.86 -13.95
C HIS A 114 3.57 1.51 -13.89
N GLY A 115 3.94 0.64 -12.95
CA GLY A 115 3.28 -0.65 -12.71
C GLY A 115 3.90 -1.85 -13.43
N VAL A 116 4.96 -1.68 -14.21
CA VAL A 116 5.64 -2.80 -14.92
C VAL A 116 6.26 -3.77 -13.92
N LEU A 117 6.94 -3.26 -12.90
CA LEU A 117 7.52 -4.10 -11.83
C LEU A 117 6.44 -4.78 -10.99
N THR A 118 5.30 -4.10 -10.75
CA THR A 118 4.14 -4.70 -10.09
C THR A 118 3.58 -5.88 -10.89
N ALA A 119 3.42 -5.73 -12.21
CA ALA A 119 2.93 -6.81 -13.07
C ALA A 119 3.92 -8.00 -13.09
N GLY A 120 5.21 -7.73 -13.20
CA GLY A 120 6.27 -8.74 -13.11
C GLY A 120 6.30 -9.45 -11.76
N GLY A 121 6.18 -8.68 -10.66
CA GLY A 121 6.11 -9.18 -9.29
C GLY A 121 4.90 -10.09 -9.05
N LEU A 122 3.72 -9.68 -9.53
CA LEU A 122 2.51 -10.46 -9.43
C LEU A 122 2.62 -11.78 -10.22
N THR A 123 3.13 -11.72 -11.45
CA THR A 123 3.35 -12.90 -12.28
C THR A 123 4.32 -13.87 -11.61
N SER A 124 5.45 -13.35 -11.11
CA SER A 124 6.46 -14.12 -10.39
C SER A 124 5.89 -14.77 -9.13
N MET A 125 5.09 -14.03 -8.34
CA MET A 125 4.44 -14.52 -7.15
C MET A 125 3.44 -15.64 -7.45
N VAL A 126 2.60 -15.49 -8.48
CA VAL A 126 1.62 -16.52 -8.88
C VAL A 126 2.33 -17.78 -9.37
N LEU A 127 3.29 -17.66 -10.28
CA LEU A 127 4.07 -18.79 -10.76
C LEU A 127 4.81 -19.49 -9.62
N GLY A 128 5.46 -18.72 -8.76
CA GLY A 128 6.14 -19.23 -7.58
C GLY A 128 5.20 -19.99 -6.64
N SER A 129 4.00 -19.46 -6.40
CA SER A 129 2.99 -20.10 -5.55
C SER A 129 2.48 -21.42 -6.12
N LEU A 130 2.29 -21.50 -7.45
CA LEU A 130 1.90 -22.73 -8.13
C LEU A 130 3.00 -23.80 -8.09
N MET A 131 4.26 -23.38 -8.07
CA MET A 131 5.42 -24.26 -8.08
C MET A 131 5.94 -24.56 -6.66
N LEU A 132 5.49 -23.86 -5.62
CA LEU A 132 6.10 -23.91 -4.29
C LEU A 132 6.10 -25.30 -3.65
N ILE A 133 5.04 -26.07 -3.85
CA ILE A 133 4.89 -27.41 -3.29
C ILE A 133 4.74 -28.42 -4.43
N ASP A 134 5.74 -29.29 -4.54
CA ASP A 134 5.77 -30.39 -5.51
C ASP A 134 5.24 -31.68 -4.86
N ALA A 135 3.93 -31.78 -4.77
CA ALA A 135 3.28 -32.93 -4.16
C ALA A 135 2.55 -33.79 -5.20
N PRO A 136 2.75 -35.12 -5.15
CA PRO A 136 2.10 -36.06 -6.06
C PRO A 136 0.59 -36.20 -5.82
N VAL A 137 0.12 -35.73 -4.65
CA VAL A 137 -1.28 -35.88 -4.22
C VAL A 137 -1.98 -34.52 -4.08
N PRO A 138 -3.21 -34.39 -4.57
CA PRO A 138 -3.91 -33.08 -4.62
C PRO A 138 -4.10 -32.40 -3.26
N TYR A 139 -4.31 -33.20 -2.18
CA TYR A 139 -4.55 -32.63 -0.85
C TYR A 139 -3.30 -32.03 -0.18
N MET A 140 -2.11 -32.28 -0.72
CA MET A 140 -0.84 -31.68 -0.28
C MET A 140 -0.46 -30.44 -1.11
N ARG A 141 -1.32 -29.99 -2.03
CA ARG A 141 -1.07 -28.78 -2.82
C ARG A 141 -1.72 -27.57 -2.16
N ILE A 142 -1.16 -26.39 -2.43
CA ILE A 142 -1.73 -25.15 -1.98
C ILE A 142 -3.09 -24.94 -2.67
N SER A 143 -4.08 -24.48 -1.91
CA SER A 143 -5.39 -24.16 -2.44
C SER A 143 -5.29 -23.05 -3.51
N LEU A 144 -5.87 -23.27 -4.69
CA LEU A 144 -5.94 -22.27 -5.75
C LEU A 144 -6.66 -20.99 -5.28
N TRP A 145 -7.67 -21.12 -4.42
CA TRP A 145 -8.35 -19.98 -3.83
C TRP A 145 -7.45 -19.15 -2.93
N ALA A 146 -6.51 -19.77 -2.21
CA ALA A 146 -5.51 -19.06 -1.42
C ALA A 146 -4.53 -18.31 -2.34
N ILE A 147 -4.07 -18.93 -3.43
CA ILE A 147 -3.19 -18.29 -4.42
C ILE A 147 -3.91 -17.11 -5.07
N LEU A 148 -5.13 -17.31 -5.56
CA LEU A 148 -5.90 -16.25 -6.20
C LEU A 148 -6.27 -15.12 -5.23
N GLY A 149 -6.60 -15.47 -3.98
CA GLY A 149 -6.91 -14.49 -2.94
C GLY A 149 -5.70 -13.62 -2.57
N THR A 150 -4.54 -14.23 -2.38
CA THR A 150 -3.30 -13.50 -2.07
C THR A 150 -2.82 -12.69 -3.26
N ALA A 151 -2.84 -13.24 -4.47
CA ALA A 151 -2.47 -12.55 -5.69
C ALA A 151 -3.42 -11.37 -5.98
N GLY A 152 -4.74 -11.60 -5.88
CA GLY A 152 -5.76 -10.56 -6.05
C GLY A 152 -5.65 -9.46 -4.99
N GLY A 153 -5.47 -9.83 -3.72
CA GLY A 153 -5.25 -8.87 -2.64
C GLY A 153 -3.99 -8.03 -2.84
N THR A 154 -2.90 -8.66 -3.25
CA THR A 154 -1.64 -7.97 -3.56
C THR A 154 -1.79 -7.05 -4.77
N ALA A 155 -2.44 -7.50 -5.84
CA ALA A 155 -2.72 -6.69 -7.02
C ALA A 155 -3.58 -5.46 -6.67
N LEU A 156 -4.64 -5.65 -5.89
CA LEU A 156 -5.53 -4.57 -5.45
C LEU A 156 -4.78 -3.55 -4.57
N PHE A 157 -3.96 -4.04 -3.65
CA PHE A 157 -3.12 -3.19 -2.80
C PHE A 157 -2.18 -2.31 -3.65
N PHE A 158 -1.42 -2.91 -4.58
CA PHE A 158 -0.50 -2.15 -5.42
C PHE A 158 -1.22 -1.22 -6.39
N LEU A 159 -2.37 -1.60 -6.93
CA LEU A 159 -3.21 -0.72 -7.75
C LEU A 159 -3.63 0.53 -6.96
N PHE A 160 -4.01 0.34 -5.70
CA PHE A 160 -4.35 1.45 -4.80
C PHE A 160 -3.14 2.33 -4.49
N VAL A 161 -2.00 1.74 -4.12
CA VAL A 161 -0.75 2.46 -3.78
C VAL A 161 -0.23 3.24 -4.98
N VAL A 162 -0.16 2.62 -6.17
CA VAL A 162 0.27 3.27 -7.42
C VAL A 162 -0.72 4.38 -7.80
N GLY A 163 -2.03 4.11 -7.71
CA GLY A 163 -3.08 5.10 -7.98
C GLY A 163 -3.00 6.32 -7.06
N ALA A 164 -2.81 6.09 -5.75
CA ALA A 164 -2.62 7.15 -4.77
C ALA A 164 -1.34 7.96 -5.03
N GLY A 165 -0.24 7.28 -5.36
CA GLY A 165 1.04 7.92 -5.72
C GLY A 165 0.92 8.81 -6.94
N VAL A 166 0.30 8.33 -8.03
CA VAL A 166 0.05 9.13 -9.24
C VAL A 166 -0.86 10.33 -8.93
N LYS A 167 -1.88 10.15 -8.11
CA LYS A 167 -2.76 11.25 -7.68
C LYS A 167 -1.99 12.29 -6.87
N ALA A 168 -1.11 11.87 -5.94
CA ALA A 168 -0.29 12.78 -5.15
C ALA A 168 0.70 13.56 -6.04
N LEU A 169 1.31 12.94 -7.04
CA LEU A 169 2.21 13.59 -8.00
C LEU A 169 1.46 14.59 -8.90
N ARG A 170 0.19 14.33 -9.21
CA ARG A 170 -0.67 15.24 -10.00
C ARG A 170 -1.29 16.35 -9.16
N ALA A 171 -1.34 16.23 -7.86
CA ALA A 171 -1.75 17.29 -6.96
C ALA A 171 -0.69 18.40 -7.05
N ARG A 172 -1.05 19.48 -7.76
CA ARG A 172 -0.22 20.69 -7.87
C ARG A 172 0.05 21.19 -6.46
N THR A 173 1.28 21.13 -6.02
CA THR A 173 1.69 21.75 -4.75
C THR A 173 1.54 23.26 -4.89
N VAL A 174 0.43 23.79 -4.38
CA VAL A 174 0.20 25.23 -4.25
C VAL A 174 0.94 25.78 -3.00
N THR A 175 2.04 25.10 -2.62
CA THR A 175 2.93 25.49 -1.53
C THR A 175 4.15 26.19 -2.12
N GLY A 176 3.98 27.43 -2.42
CA GLY A 176 5.04 28.29 -2.88
C GLY A 176 4.47 29.70 -3.14
N MET A 177 5.32 30.63 -3.54
CA MET A 177 4.92 32.00 -3.89
C MET A 177 3.85 32.06 -4.98
N GLU A 178 3.75 31.03 -5.84
CA GLU A 178 2.66 30.87 -6.82
C GLU A 178 1.27 30.76 -6.18
N GLY A 179 1.17 30.28 -4.93
CA GLY A 179 -0.07 30.22 -4.16
C GLY A 179 -0.59 31.57 -3.68
N LEU A 180 0.20 32.64 -3.86
CA LEU A 180 -0.21 34.02 -3.57
C LEU A 180 -0.96 34.66 -4.73
N VAL A 181 -0.86 34.12 -5.94
CA VAL A 181 -1.57 34.61 -7.12
C VAL A 181 -3.08 34.45 -6.96
N GLY A 182 -3.81 35.54 -7.09
CA GLY A 182 -5.26 35.61 -6.89
C GLY A 182 -5.68 36.04 -5.47
N GLU A 183 -4.77 36.03 -4.49
CA GLU A 183 -5.02 36.50 -3.14
C GLU A 183 -5.20 38.02 -3.10
N VAL A 184 -5.88 38.46 -2.04
CA VAL A 184 -6.21 39.88 -1.83
C VAL A 184 -5.45 40.37 -0.61
N GLY A 185 -4.66 41.43 -0.81
CA GLY A 185 -3.88 42.10 0.22
C GLY A 185 -4.27 43.57 0.40
N VAL A 186 -3.77 44.19 1.46
CA VAL A 186 -3.96 45.62 1.74
C VAL A 186 -2.63 46.39 1.61
N VAL A 187 -2.64 47.44 0.85
CA VAL A 187 -1.49 48.33 0.64
C VAL A 187 -1.13 49.00 1.97
N ARG A 188 0.10 48.86 2.41
CA ARG A 188 0.63 49.51 3.64
C ARG A 188 1.41 50.79 3.35
N THR A 189 2.17 50.80 2.25
CA THR A 189 2.85 51.99 1.76
C THR A 189 2.46 52.19 0.32
N ARG A 190 2.21 53.47 -0.05
CA ARG A 190 1.85 53.86 -1.42
C ARG A 190 2.72 53.19 -2.47
N LEU A 191 2.09 52.60 -3.50
CA LEU A 191 2.78 51.95 -4.61
C LEU A 191 3.00 53.02 -5.72
N THR A 192 4.28 53.35 -6.02
CA THR A 192 4.68 54.29 -7.08
C THR A 192 6.05 53.94 -7.66
N PRO A 193 6.24 52.93 -8.50
CA PRO A 193 5.41 51.75 -8.71
C PRO A 193 5.56 50.70 -7.64
N ARG A 194 6.55 50.80 -6.73
CA ARG A 194 6.88 49.83 -5.67
C ARG A 194 6.48 50.32 -4.29
N GLY A 195 6.05 49.41 -3.44
CA GLY A 195 5.72 49.63 -2.06
C GLY A 195 5.53 48.31 -1.30
N GLN A 196 4.77 48.37 -0.22
CA GLN A 196 4.51 47.20 0.62
C GLN A 196 3.02 46.87 0.69
N VAL A 197 2.71 45.58 0.57
CA VAL A 197 1.37 45.03 0.70
C VAL A 197 1.36 44.03 1.84
N PHE A 198 0.36 44.09 2.69
CA PHE A 198 0.13 43.14 3.77
C PHE A 198 -0.78 42.04 3.25
N LEU A 199 -0.27 40.81 3.22
CA LEU A 199 -0.92 39.63 2.69
C LEU A 199 -0.64 38.40 3.59
N ARG A 200 -1.67 37.65 3.98
CA ARG A 200 -1.56 36.45 4.83
C ARG A 200 -0.76 36.64 6.11
N GLY A 201 -0.79 37.83 6.71
CA GLY A 201 -0.08 38.08 7.97
C GLY A 201 1.36 38.59 7.80
N GLU A 202 1.86 38.72 6.58
CA GLU A 202 3.22 39.14 6.26
C GLU A 202 3.24 40.40 5.36
N LEU A 203 4.33 41.14 5.43
CA LEU A 203 4.59 42.30 4.55
C LEU A 203 5.39 41.83 3.35
N TRP A 204 4.85 42.09 2.17
CA TRP A 204 5.47 41.78 0.88
C TRP A 204 5.80 43.02 0.09
N THR A 205 6.93 43.01 -0.61
CA THR A 205 7.21 44.00 -1.61
C THR A 205 6.26 43.80 -2.80
N ALA A 206 5.58 44.86 -3.22
CA ALA A 206 4.66 44.80 -4.33
C ALA A 206 4.91 45.90 -5.34
N GLU A 207 4.62 45.61 -6.61
CA GLU A 207 4.71 46.51 -7.74
C GLU A 207 3.36 46.54 -8.47
N ALA A 208 2.88 47.75 -8.77
CA ALA A 208 1.65 47.97 -9.50
C ALA A 208 1.92 48.79 -10.76
N GLU A 209 1.16 48.55 -11.84
CA GLU A 209 1.27 49.33 -13.09
C GLU A 209 0.78 50.79 -12.96
N GLY A 210 0.15 51.14 -11.85
CA GLY A 210 -0.36 52.46 -11.56
C GLY A 210 -0.10 52.85 -10.11
N GLU A 211 -0.50 54.10 -9.79
CA GLU A 211 -0.39 54.60 -8.43
C GLU A 211 -1.54 54.05 -7.58
N VAL A 212 -1.20 53.43 -6.42
CA VAL A 212 -2.16 52.84 -5.48
C VAL A 212 -1.89 53.40 -4.08
N GLU A 213 -2.92 53.98 -3.46
CA GLU A 213 -2.79 54.62 -2.16
C GLU A 213 -2.72 53.61 -1.01
N ALA A 214 -2.11 54.05 0.10
CA ALA A 214 -2.08 53.23 1.31
C ALA A 214 -3.51 52.98 1.86
N GLY A 215 -3.82 51.78 2.23
CA GLY A 215 -5.15 51.35 2.67
C GLY A 215 -6.05 50.78 1.59
N GLU A 216 -5.65 50.87 0.34
CA GLU A 216 -6.39 50.23 -0.76
C GLU A 216 -6.19 48.72 -0.81
N THR A 217 -7.18 48.05 -1.37
CA THR A 217 -7.18 46.59 -1.54
C THR A 217 -6.68 46.24 -2.93
N VAL A 218 -5.68 45.36 -2.98
CA VAL A 218 -5.07 44.88 -4.23
C VAL A 218 -5.13 43.40 -4.35
N ARG A 219 -5.19 42.91 -5.59
CA ARG A 219 -5.14 41.48 -5.90
C ARG A 219 -3.81 41.17 -6.56
N VAL A 220 -3.20 40.07 -6.12
CA VAL A 220 -1.95 39.56 -6.68
C VAL A 220 -2.24 38.93 -8.05
N THR A 221 -1.57 39.39 -9.08
CA THR A 221 -1.66 38.88 -10.45
C THR A 221 -0.48 37.98 -10.83
N GLY A 222 0.66 38.19 -10.15
CA GLY A 222 1.87 37.41 -10.39
C GLY A 222 2.87 37.56 -9.27
N VAL A 223 3.88 36.74 -9.26
CA VAL A 223 5.00 36.74 -8.29
C VAL A 223 6.29 36.60 -9.07
N ASP A 224 7.22 37.54 -8.88
CA ASP A 224 8.57 37.45 -9.43
C ASP A 224 9.59 37.56 -8.30
N GLY A 225 10.22 36.41 -7.98
CA GLY A 225 11.06 36.25 -6.80
C GLY A 225 10.30 36.65 -5.53
N LEU A 226 10.72 37.69 -4.83
CA LEU A 226 10.10 38.23 -3.60
C LEU A 226 9.16 39.41 -3.85
N THR A 227 8.90 39.76 -5.11
CA THR A 227 8.05 40.90 -5.48
C THR A 227 6.71 40.40 -6.01
N LEU A 228 5.62 40.92 -5.48
CA LEU A 228 4.27 40.64 -5.92
C LEU A 228 3.87 41.67 -7.00
N HIS A 229 3.36 41.22 -8.14
CA HIS A 229 2.66 42.07 -9.10
C HIS A 229 1.19 42.15 -8.68
N VAL A 230 0.68 43.38 -8.51
CA VAL A 230 -0.66 43.60 -7.96
C VAL A 230 -1.45 44.57 -8.80
N VAL A 231 -2.78 44.38 -8.79
CA VAL A 231 -3.73 45.32 -9.41
C VAL A 231 -4.76 45.76 -8.36
N PRO A 232 -5.22 47.04 -8.40
CA PRO A 232 -6.24 47.48 -7.48
C PRO A 232 -7.56 46.74 -7.72
N VAL A 233 -8.18 46.29 -6.63
CA VAL A 233 -9.54 45.73 -6.70
C VAL A 233 -10.50 46.90 -6.72
N GLN A 234 -11.07 47.22 -7.91
CA GLN A 234 -12.09 48.27 -8.03
C GLN A 234 -13.23 47.99 -7.05
N ARG A 235 -13.46 48.86 -6.07
CA ARG A 235 -14.70 48.85 -5.31
C ARG A 235 -15.82 49.07 -6.32
N ALA A 236 -16.76 48.15 -6.44
CA ALA A 236 -18.04 48.41 -7.06
C ALA A 236 -18.65 49.59 -6.30
N THR A 237 -18.57 50.78 -6.89
CA THR A 237 -19.28 51.97 -6.40
C THR A 237 -20.77 51.63 -6.47
N ALA A 238 -21.35 51.28 -5.32
CA ALA A 238 -22.79 51.26 -5.17
C ALA A 238 -23.27 52.69 -5.44
N THR A 239 -23.78 52.95 -6.64
CA THR A 239 -24.47 54.15 -6.98
C THR A 239 -25.75 54.22 -6.12
N VAL A 240 -25.66 54.89 -4.98
CA VAL A 240 -26.86 55.31 -4.21
C VAL A 240 -27.52 56.36 -5.07
N GLY A 241 -28.56 55.96 -5.79
CA GLY A 241 -29.41 56.85 -6.51
C GLY A 241 -30.06 57.88 -5.54
N PRO A 242 -30.30 59.13 -5.96
CA PRO A 242 -30.82 60.16 -5.10
C PRO A 242 -32.23 59.77 -4.62
N VAL A 243 -32.42 59.80 -3.30
CA VAL A 243 -33.75 59.68 -2.67
C VAL A 243 -34.61 60.85 -3.12
N ALA A 244 -35.59 60.57 -3.96
CA ALA A 244 -36.62 61.55 -4.32
C ALA A 244 -37.45 61.89 -3.09
N THR A 245 -37.21 63.06 -2.52
CA THR A 245 -38.09 63.69 -1.52
C THR A 245 -39.40 64.11 -2.18
N GLY A 246 -40.40 63.23 -2.12
CA GLY A 246 -41.79 63.60 -2.47
C GLY A 246 -42.34 64.60 -1.46
N ARG A 247 -42.60 65.80 -1.95
CA ARG A 247 -43.27 66.89 -1.22
C ARG A 247 -44.75 66.62 -1.32
N SER A 248 -45.42 66.51 -0.18
CA SER A 248 -46.86 66.52 -0.03
C SER A 248 -47.50 67.85 -0.48
N GLY A 249 -48.58 67.81 -1.20
CA GLY A 249 -49.61 68.76 -1.35
C GLY A 249 -50.98 68.08 -1.04
#